data_6a6a4aa30a1a5f100bbfe2d7ec22bd6d
#
_entry.id   6a6a4aa30a1a5f100bbfe2d7ec22bd6d
#
_cell.length_a   1.000
_cell.length_b   1.000
_cell.length_c   1.000
_cell.angle_alpha   90.00
_cell.angle_beta   90.00
_cell.angle_gamma   90.00
#
_symmetry.space_group_name_H-M   'P 1'
#
loop_
_entity.id
_entity.type
_entity.pdbx_description
1 polymer ?
#
loop_
_entity_poly.entity_id
_entity_poly.type
_entity_poly.pdbx_seq_one_letter_code
_entity_poly.pdbx_strand_id
1 'polypeptide(L)'
;MSQAAKLKNCHHLTKKFGGIMKKSTIWFLFILSIAGWVFFGGTMIFSDSMALAAPNGANLYALHCGACHPGGGNKINPAIPLIGSAKIKSLAVFTAYNRNPLKADGSKGVMPAFPKDKISDNEMKLIYDYSLTLPGTGK
;
A
#
# COMPACT_ATOMS: atom_id res chain seq x y z
N MET A 1 23.80 24.54 12.54
CA MET A 1 23.22 25.07 13.80
C MET A 1 21.91 24.32 14.02
N SER A 2 21.93 23.57 14.80
CA SER A 2 21.51 22.65 15.86
C SER A 2 19.99 22.56 16.03
N GLN A 3 19.42 21.40 15.64
CA GLN A 3 18.04 20.96 15.88
C GLN A 3 17.78 20.47 17.32
N ALA A 4 18.75 20.59 18.22
CA ALA A 4 18.68 20.02 19.58
C ALA A 4 17.90 20.86 20.59
N ALA A 5 17.45 22.07 20.25
CA ALA A 5 16.82 22.99 21.19
C ALA A 5 15.28 22.87 21.31
N LYS A 6 14.61 22.07 20.46
CA LYS A 6 13.14 22.03 20.38
C LYS A 6 12.47 20.92 21.21
N LEU A 7 13.24 20.04 21.83
CA LEU A 7 12.71 18.88 22.55
C LEU A 7 12.60 19.03 24.09
N LYS A 8 13.02 20.18 24.64
CA LYS A 8 13.02 20.36 26.12
C LYS A 8 11.75 20.98 26.74
N ASN A 9 10.73 21.31 25.92
CA ASN A 9 9.58 22.07 26.45
C ASN A 9 8.27 21.27 26.58
N CYS A 10 8.27 19.96 26.40
CA CYS A 10 7.05 19.13 26.53
C CYS A 10 6.87 18.45 27.90
N HIS A 11 7.79 18.65 28.85
CA HIS A 11 7.76 17.90 30.13
C HIS A 11 7.12 18.65 31.31
N HIS A 12 6.52 19.83 31.12
CA HIS A 12 6.06 20.65 32.26
C HIS A 12 4.54 20.80 32.39
N LEU A 13 3.68 20.07 31.68
CA LEU A 13 2.22 20.26 31.71
C LEU A 13 1.40 19.11 32.34
N THR A 14 2.03 18.12 32.97
CA THR A 14 1.29 16.99 33.56
C THR A 14 1.22 16.97 35.09
N LYS A 15 1.41 18.12 35.77
CA LYS A 15 1.41 18.19 37.22
C LYS A 15 0.46 19.24 37.79
N LYS A 16 -0.85 19.17 37.48
CA LYS A 16 -1.85 19.98 38.23
C LYS A 16 -3.31 19.52 38.05
N PHE A 17 -3.63 18.24 38.19
CA PHE A 17 -5.02 17.81 38.44
C PHE A 17 -5.02 16.68 39.49
N GLY A 18 -4.56 16.98 40.70
CA GLY A 18 -4.72 16.14 41.85
C GLY A 18 -5.74 16.79 42.79
N GLY A 19 -7.03 16.68 42.50
CA GLY A 19 -8.13 17.18 43.33
C GLY A 19 -9.02 16.03 43.78
N ILE A 20 -8.82 15.61 44.98
CA ILE A 20 -9.66 14.91 45.96
C ILE A 20 -11.11 14.66 45.49
N MET A 21 -11.36 13.52 44.89
CA MET A 21 -12.72 12.96 44.80
C MET A 21 -12.86 11.86 45.85
N LYS A 22 -13.76 12.07 46.85
CA LYS A 22 -14.06 11.12 47.93
C LYS A 22 -14.42 9.75 47.36
N LYS A 23 -13.71 8.72 47.76
CA LYS A 23 -13.79 7.33 47.28
C LYS A 23 -15.20 6.70 47.34
N SER A 24 -16.15 7.30 48.04
CA SER A 24 -17.50 6.77 48.25
C SER A 24 -18.46 7.03 47.06
N THR A 25 -18.28 8.12 46.33
CA THR A 25 -19.23 8.50 45.26
C THR A 25 -18.95 7.76 43.95
N ILE A 26 -17.71 7.32 43.75
CA ILE A 26 -17.29 6.61 42.53
C ILE A 26 -17.88 5.19 42.48
N TRP A 27 -18.03 4.54 43.63
CA TRP A 27 -18.58 3.17 43.73
C TRP A 27 -20.06 3.11 43.33
N PHE A 28 -20.86 4.13 43.72
CA PHE A 28 -22.30 4.17 43.34
C PHE A 28 -22.53 4.42 41.86
N LEU A 29 -21.66 5.18 41.20
CA LEU A 29 -21.80 5.44 39.75
C LEU A 29 -21.35 4.23 38.90
N PHE A 30 -20.41 3.40 39.41
CA PHE A 30 -20.01 2.17 38.73
C PHE A 30 -21.09 1.10 38.72
N ILE A 31 -21.87 0.98 39.81
CA ILE A 31 -22.92 -0.05 39.91
C ILE A 31 -24.13 0.29 39.00
N LEU A 32 -24.46 1.57 38.83
CA LEU A 32 -25.55 2.01 37.97
C LEU A 32 -25.21 1.91 36.46
N SER A 33 -23.92 1.99 36.09
CA SER A 33 -23.51 1.87 34.68
C SER A 33 -23.51 0.43 34.18
N ILE A 34 -23.32 -0.56 35.06
CA ILE A 34 -23.32 -1.98 34.67
C ILE A 34 -24.75 -2.50 34.41
N ALA A 35 -25.75 -1.98 35.11
CA ALA A 35 -27.15 -2.40 34.92
C ALA A 35 -27.77 -1.90 33.59
N GLY A 36 -27.23 -0.80 33.02
CA GLY A 36 -27.73 -0.25 31.75
C GLY A 36 -27.23 -0.98 30.49
N TRP A 37 -26.14 -1.73 30.59
CA TRP A 37 -25.54 -2.39 29.42
C TRP A 37 -26.18 -3.73 29.07
N VAL A 38 -26.94 -4.32 29.98
CA VAL A 38 -27.59 -5.62 29.76
C VAL A 38 -28.88 -5.50 28.97
N PHE A 39 -29.52 -4.31 28.90
CA PHE A 39 -30.78 -4.10 28.20
C PHE A 39 -30.66 -3.53 26.78
N PHE A 40 -29.50 -3.05 26.38
CA PHE A 40 -29.25 -2.58 25.02
C PHE A 40 -28.30 -3.53 24.31
N GLY A 41 -28.62 -4.82 24.34
CA GLY A 41 -27.96 -5.86 23.57
C GLY A 41 -28.20 -5.71 22.07
N GLY A 42 -27.88 -4.57 21.52
CA GLY A 42 -27.68 -4.40 20.09
C GLY A 42 -26.45 -5.18 19.69
N THR A 43 -26.63 -6.37 19.14
CA THR A 43 -25.59 -7.08 18.39
C THR A 43 -25.11 -6.14 17.30
N MET A 44 -24.05 -5.38 17.58
CA MET A 44 -23.21 -4.81 16.53
C MET A 44 -22.60 -5.99 15.80
N ILE A 45 -23.32 -6.48 14.80
CA ILE A 45 -22.74 -7.31 13.76
C ILE A 45 -21.70 -6.38 13.09
N PHE A 46 -20.47 -6.44 13.56
CA PHE A 46 -19.34 -5.99 12.75
C PHE A 46 -19.30 -6.92 11.54
N SER A 47 -20.11 -6.58 10.54
CA SER A 47 -19.86 -7.06 9.20
C SER A 47 -18.56 -6.37 8.77
N ASP A 48 -17.43 -6.95 9.19
CA ASP A 48 -16.17 -6.78 8.47
C ASP A 48 -16.41 -7.40 7.09
N SER A 49 -17.14 -6.65 6.27
CA SER A 49 -17.04 -6.82 4.83
C SER A 49 -15.58 -6.47 4.52
N MET A 50 -14.71 -7.48 4.57
CA MET A 50 -13.47 -7.45 3.80
C MET A 50 -13.93 -7.27 2.34
N ALA A 51 -14.24 -6.04 1.98
CA ALA A 51 -14.30 -5.65 0.59
C ALA A 51 -12.90 -5.97 0.07
N LEU A 52 -12.76 -7.11 -0.61
CA LEU A 52 -11.58 -7.39 -1.39
C LEU A 52 -11.43 -6.18 -2.29
N ALA A 53 -10.51 -5.29 -1.93
CA ALA A 53 -10.26 -4.08 -2.70
C ALA A 53 -10.03 -4.53 -4.14
N ALA A 54 -10.85 -4.04 -5.06
CA ALA A 54 -10.69 -4.40 -6.47
C ALA A 54 -9.22 -4.20 -6.87
N PRO A 55 -8.64 -5.13 -7.61
CA PRO A 55 -7.23 -5.05 -7.97
C PRO A 55 -6.99 -3.73 -8.68
N ASN A 56 -6.09 -2.91 -8.14
CA ASN A 56 -5.70 -1.66 -8.77
C ASN A 56 -4.29 -1.79 -9.38
N GLY A 57 -4.03 -1.03 -10.44
CA GLY A 57 -2.77 -1.12 -11.18
C GLY A 57 -1.53 -0.84 -10.33
N ALA A 58 -1.62 0.04 -9.34
CA ALA A 58 -0.50 0.36 -8.45
C ALA A 58 -0.10 -0.83 -7.58
N ASN A 59 -1.07 -1.52 -6.97
CA ASN A 59 -0.82 -2.67 -6.14
C ASN A 59 -0.29 -3.85 -6.97
N LEU A 60 -0.89 -4.10 -8.13
CA LEU A 60 -0.44 -5.14 -9.06
C LEU A 60 0.98 -4.86 -9.58
N TYR A 61 1.27 -3.61 -9.91
CA TYR A 61 2.62 -3.20 -10.32
C TYR A 61 3.63 -3.41 -9.20
N ALA A 62 3.32 -2.97 -7.98
CA ALA A 62 4.20 -3.14 -6.83
C ALA A 62 4.51 -4.63 -6.57
N LEU A 63 3.49 -5.49 -6.69
CA LEU A 63 3.61 -6.93 -6.45
C LEU A 63 4.45 -7.64 -7.53
N HIS A 64 4.25 -7.32 -8.80
CA HIS A 64 4.81 -8.11 -9.90
C HIS A 64 5.99 -7.44 -10.61
N CYS A 65 6.08 -6.12 -10.57
CA CYS A 65 7.02 -5.34 -11.38
C CYS A 65 7.97 -4.48 -10.53
N GLY A 66 7.47 -3.93 -9.42
CA GLY A 66 8.14 -2.91 -8.62
C GLY A 66 9.51 -3.30 -8.06
N ALA A 67 9.74 -4.57 -7.78
CA ALA A 67 11.01 -5.07 -7.27
C ALA A 67 12.18 -4.84 -8.25
N CYS A 68 11.92 -5.01 -9.56
CA CYS A 68 12.90 -4.83 -10.63
C CYS A 68 12.76 -3.48 -11.35
N HIS A 69 11.55 -2.91 -11.36
CA HIS A 69 11.21 -1.67 -12.06
C HIS A 69 10.70 -0.55 -11.12
N PRO A 70 11.45 -0.18 -10.05
CA PRO A 70 11.01 0.86 -9.12
C PRO A 70 10.81 2.18 -9.88
N GLY A 71 9.64 2.82 -9.69
CA GLY A 71 9.31 4.09 -10.32
C GLY A 71 9.33 4.10 -11.85
N GLY A 72 9.21 2.93 -12.49
CA GLY A 72 9.31 2.80 -13.96
C GLY A 72 10.75 2.72 -14.48
N GLY A 73 11.75 2.64 -13.60
CA GLY A 73 13.14 2.41 -13.95
C GLY A 73 13.44 0.94 -14.30
N ASN A 74 14.74 0.60 -14.23
CA ASN A 74 15.21 -0.77 -14.36
C ASN A 74 16.43 -0.97 -13.46
N LYS A 75 16.26 -1.73 -12.38
CA LYS A 75 17.30 -1.93 -11.38
C LYS A 75 18.48 -2.77 -11.92
N ILE A 76 18.20 -3.68 -12.85
CA ILE A 76 19.21 -4.59 -13.42
C ILE A 76 20.02 -3.88 -14.49
N ASN A 77 19.37 -3.05 -15.32
CA ASN A 77 20.04 -2.23 -16.32
C ASN A 77 19.46 -0.81 -16.33
N PRO A 78 20.00 0.09 -15.52
CA PRO A 78 19.48 1.47 -15.39
C PRO A 78 19.50 2.27 -16.69
N ALA A 79 20.33 1.90 -17.66
CA ALA A 79 20.38 2.56 -18.98
C ALA A 79 19.15 2.24 -19.84
N ILE A 80 18.39 1.23 -19.49
CA ILE A 80 17.19 0.79 -20.23
C ILE A 80 15.99 0.79 -19.27
N PRO A 81 15.42 1.95 -18.92
CA PRO A 81 14.25 2.04 -18.06
C PRO A 81 13.01 1.42 -18.74
N LEU A 82 12.02 1.04 -17.95
CA LEU A 82 10.74 0.56 -18.46
C LEU A 82 10.03 1.68 -19.24
N ILE A 83 9.95 2.88 -18.63
CA ILE A 83 9.32 4.04 -19.24
C ILE A 83 10.21 4.58 -20.37
N GLY A 84 9.59 4.84 -21.51
CA GLY A 84 10.30 5.26 -22.73
C GLY A 84 10.82 4.09 -23.59
N SER A 85 10.74 2.84 -23.08
CA SER A 85 11.13 1.68 -23.90
C SER A 85 10.11 1.36 -24.98
N ALA A 86 10.57 0.71 -26.08
CA ALA A 86 9.68 0.25 -27.14
C ALA A 86 8.65 -0.78 -26.65
N LYS A 87 8.88 -1.41 -25.50
CA LYS A 87 8.03 -2.46 -24.92
C LYS A 87 6.77 -1.90 -24.23
N ILE A 88 6.68 -0.57 -24.00
CA ILE A 88 5.52 0.08 -23.40
C ILE A 88 4.73 0.95 -24.39
N LYS A 89 5.03 0.88 -25.69
CA LYS A 89 4.38 1.71 -26.72
C LYS A 89 2.86 1.50 -26.83
N SER A 90 2.39 0.29 -26.58
CA SER A 90 0.96 -0.04 -26.60
C SER A 90 0.69 -1.20 -25.67
N LEU A 91 -0.57 -1.32 -25.23
CA LEU A 91 -1.01 -2.45 -24.38
C LEU A 91 -0.72 -3.80 -25.06
N ALA A 92 -0.92 -3.90 -26.36
CA ALA A 92 -0.66 -5.14 -27.11
C ALA A 92 0.82 -5.54 -27.05
N VAL A 93 1.73 -4.60 -27.31
CA VAL A 93 3.19 -4.83 -27.22
C VAL A 93 3.62 -5.14 -25.80
N PHE A 94 3.11 -4.38 -24.83
CA PHE A 94 3.39 -4.61 -23.41
C PHE A 94 2.94 -6.01 -22.97
N THR A 95 1.72 -6.40 -23.32
CA THR A 95 1.18 -7.71 -22.98
C THR A 95 1.98 -8.83 -23.63
N ALA A 96 2.23 -8.75 -24.94
CA ALA A 96 3.00 -9.76 -25.67
C ALA A 96 4.39 -9.96 -25.07
N TYR A 97 5.09 -8.87 -24.73
CA TYR A 97 6.39 -8.95 -24.11
C TYR A 97 6.34 -9.57 -22.69
N ASN A 98 5.36 -9.20 -21.87
CA ASN A 98 5.22 -9.76 -20.53
C ASN A 98 4.82 -11.25 -20.56
N ARG A 99 4.10 -11.70 -21.59
CA ARG A 99 3.77 -13.13 -21.78
C ARG A 99 4.99 -13.96 -22.21
N ASN A 100 5.90 -13.37 -22.99
CA ASN A 100 7.09 -14.05 -23.49
C ASN A 100 8.28 -13.07 -23.60
N PRO A 101 8.96 -12.76 -22.46
CA PRO A 101 10.03 -11.77 -22.41
C PRO A 101 11.33 -12.31 -23.00
N LEU A 102 11.54 -12.07 -24.27
CA LEU A 102 12.79 -12.42 -24.96
C LEU A 102 13.66 -11.19 -25.16
N LYS A 103 14.99 -11.40 -25.16
CA LYS A 103 15.98 -10.42 -25.60
C LYS A 103 15.88 -10.22 -27.12
N ALA A 104 16.60 -9.22 -27.64
CA ALA A 104 16.64 -8.93 -29.07
C ALA A 104 17.21 -10.10 -29.91
N ASP A 105 18.08 -10.91 -29.33
CA ASP A 105 18.66 -12.12 -29.96
C ASP A 105 17.75 -13.38 -29.85
N GLY A 106 16.54 -13.21 -29.29
CA GLY A 106 15.59 -14.31 -29.09
C GLY A 106 15.87 -15.18 -27.85
N SER A 107 16.96 -14.94 -27.12
CA SER A 107 17.26 -15.68 -25.90
C SER A 107 16.39 -15.20 -24.72
N LYS A 108 16.25 -16.06 -23.68
CA LYS A 108 15.54 -15.70 -22.45
C LYS A 108 16.32 -14.64 -21.68
N GLY A 109 15.61 -13.61 -21.22
CA GLY A 109 16.11 -12.59 -20.30
C GLY A 109 15.97 -13.00 -18.84
N VAL A 110 16.32 -12.08 -17.94
CA VAL A 110 16.11 -12.23 -16.48
C VAL A 110 14.67 -11.94 -16.06
N MET A 111 13.90 -11.25 -16.90
CA MET A 111 12.50 -10.96 -16.62
C MET A 111 11.67 -12.25 -16.75
N PRO A 112 10.88 -12.61 -15.74
CA PRO A 112 10.02 -13.79 -15.82
C PRO A 112 8.86 -13.56 -16.78
N ALA A 113 8.36 -14.64 -17.38
CA ALA A 113 7.09 -14.61 -18.08
C ALA A 113 5.91 -14.61 -17.10
N PHE A 114 4.85 -13.87 -17.46
CA PHE A 114 3.61 -13.80 -16.68
C PHE A 114 2.47 -14.40 -17.52
N PRO A 115 2.16 -15.70 -17.40
CA PRO A 115 1.05 -16.32 -18.10
C PRO A 115 -0.31 -15.82 -17.56
N LYS A 116 -1.41 -16.11 -18.28
CA LYS A 116 -2.75 -15.56 -17.97
C LYS A 116 -3.34 -16.02 -16.64
N ASP A 117 -2.95 -17.17 -16.17
CA ASP A 117 -3.30 -17.73 -14.86
C ASP A 117 -2.61 -17.00 -13.70
N LYS A 118 -1.48 -16.34 -13.96
CA LYS A 118 -0.75 -15.55 -12.97
C LYS A 118 -1.15 -14.07 -12.97
N ILE A 119 -1.34 -13.49 -14.14
CA ILE A 119 -1.83 -12.12 -14.33
C ILE A 119 -2.83 -12.17 -15.49
N SER A 120 -4.11 -11.98 -15.22
CA SER A 120 -5.16 -11.93 -16.22
C SER A 120 -4.95 -10.78 -17.22
N ASP A 121 -5.69 -10.78 -18.35
CA ASP A 121 -5.56 -9.70 -19.32
C ASP A 121 -6.09 -8.35 -18.77
N ASN A 122 -7.12 -8.39 -17.90
CA ASN A 122 -7.62 -7.20 -17.21
C ASN A 122 -6.58 -6.62 -16.24
N GLU A 123 -5.94 -7.47 -15.44
CA GLU A 123 -4.87 -7.04 -14.51
C GLU A 123 -3.65 -6.51 -15.30
N MET A 124 -3.30 -7.15 -16.41
CA MET A 124 -2.23 -6.68 -17.29
C MET A 124 -2.52 -5.28 -17.83
N LYS A 125 -3.79 -5.00 -18.20
CA LYS A 125 -4.21 -3.66 -18.58
C LYS A 125 -4.08 -2.66 -17.45
N LEU A 126 -4.50 -3.01 -16.23
CA LEU A 126 -4.36 -2.14 -15.05
C LEU A 126 -2.88 -1.82 -14.75
N ILE A 127 -2.00 -2.82 -14.85
CA ILE A 127 -0.55 -2.63 -14.70
C ILE A 127 -0.01 -1.70 -15.77
N TYR A 128 -0.42 -1.89 -17.03
CA TYR A 128 -0.02 -1.05 -18.15
C TYR A 128 -0.43 0.41 -17.95
N ASP A 129 -1.72 0.65 -17.65
CA ASP A 129 -2.26 1.99 -17.43
C ASP A 129 -1.52 2.70 -16.28
N TYR A 130 -1.29 2.01 -15.17
CA TYR A 130 -0.50 2.54 -14.06
C TYR A 130 0.95 2.81 -14.46
N SER A 131 1.57 1.93 -15.24
CA SER A 131 2.96 2.11 -15.69
C SER A 131 3.14 3.43 -16.44
N LEU A 132 2.15 3.85 -17.22
CA LEU A 132 2.20 5.11 -17.97
C LEU A 132 2.20 6.38 -17.09
N THR A 133 1.79 6.25 -15.82
CA THR A 133 1.80 7.36 -14.85
C THR A 133 3.13 7.52 -14.12
N LEU A 134 4.05 6.55 -14.28
CA LEU A 134 5.31 6.55 -13.56
C LEU A 134 6.31 7.55 -14.18
N PRO A 135 7.14 8.20 -13.34
CA PRO A 135 8.06 9.24 -13.81
C PRO A 135 9.22 8.72 -14.67
N GLY A 136 9.43 7.41 -14.73
CA GLY A 136 10.51 6.83 -15.52
C GLY A 136 11.90 7.16 -14.98
N THR A 137 12.03 7.39 -13.69
CA THR A 137 13.29 7.78 -13.06
C THR A 137 14.32 6.65 -13.11
N GLY A 138 15.06 6.64 -14.20
CA GLY A 138 16.43 6.19 -14.25
C GLY A 138 17.34 7.42 -14.33
N LYS A 139 17.25 8.35 -13.38
CA LYS A 139 18.27 9.37 -13.14
C LYS A 139 18.56 9.44 -11.66
#